data_b707640d8442745c7a5bb2aa0ddaa657
#
_entry.id   b707640d8442745c7a5bb2aa0ddaa657
#
_cell.length_a   1.000
_cell.length_b   1.000
_cell.length_c   1.000
_cell.angle_alpha   90.00
_cell.angle_beta   90.00
_cell.angle_gamma   90.00
#
_symmetry.space_group_name_H-M   'P 1'
#
loop_
_entity.id
_entity.type
_entity.pdbx_description
1 polymer ?
#
loop_
_entity_poly.entity_id
_entity_poly.type
_entity_poly.pdbx_seq_one_letter_code
_entity_poly.pdbx_strand_id
1 'polypeptide(L)'
;MLLLAQLPLIPQPRELASRPDLALTRGVSVAAAQPDDRFTAQDLGDALRERGLRVVPPGTPGAVSVTLARLGTPAARHALAGARATWDSAMTAEGYALVADSGRVTIVGASAAGVFYGAQTLKQLVGGSSRLHGAVIRDWPALRWRGVQDDVSRGPVPTLDYEKRQIRTIAAYKLNVFSLYFEHTLAYPADPLIAPPGGALTPDDARALVAYAARYHVTIVPEQEAFGHLHHVLKHERYAELGETPHGHVLAPGDSGSLPLIIGWFAAIDSLFPGPFVHVGADETFELGRGRTKPLVDSLGLGPVYLEFLARIATALHPAGRRLLFWGDVAVTSPDQVKALPHDLVAVAWNYWSKDGFDPLLKPFLDAGLETWVAPGVNGWNRVFPDYATALPNIQGFIAAGQRLGSTGALNTSWDDDGEALFEPNWYGVLFGAAASWQPGTADVAEFQRRFGAAFCGDTTGAVDEAERRLLAAHALLDSVGLGGATDDLFWLDPWSARGQTAAAVMRAVAPRLRLLAEDAIELVARARSTSSG
;
A
#
# COMPACT_ATOMS: atom_id res chain seq x y z
N MET A 1 -30.20 12.28 -8.30
CA MET A 1 -29.47 11.44 -7.33
C MET A 1 -28.90 10.15 -7.94
N LEU A 2 -29.53 9.54 -8.95
CA LEU A 2 -29.05 8.26 -9.56
C LEU A 2 -27.75 8.38 -10.40
N LEU A 3 -27.40 9.53 -10.97
CA LEU A 3 -26.17 9.69 -11.76
C LEU A 3 -24.88 9.76 -10.92
N LEU A 4 -24.97 10.18 -9.65
CA LEU A 4 -23.80 10.34 -8.77
C LEU A 4 -23.19 9.01 -8.33
N ALA A 5 -24.01 7.97 -8.21
CA ALA A 5 -23.56 6.63 -7.84
C ALA A 5 -22.74 5.94 -8.95
N GLN A 6 -22.62 6.54 -10.13
CA GLN A 6 -22.02 5.93 -11.32
C GLN A 6 -20.62 6.47 -11.68
N LEU A 7 -20.12 7.55 -11.00
CA LEU A 7 -18.77 8.01 -11.29
C LEU A 7 -17.74 7.02 -10.72
N PRO A 8 -16.82 6.53 -11.55
CA PRO A 8 -15.84 5.51 -11.13
C PRO A 8 -14.68 6.13 -10.34
N LEU A 9 -14.98 6.81 -9.22
CA LEU A 9 -13.98 7.44 -8.39
C LEU A 9 -13.48 6.47 -7.30
N ILE A 10 -12.18 6.30 -7.22
CA ILE A 10 -11.47 5.56 -6.17
C ILE A 10 -10.33 6.42 -5.63
N PRO A 11 -10.27 6.71 -4.32
CA PRO A 11 -11.33 6.62 -3.33
C PRO A 11 -12.53 7.49 -3.66
N GLN A 12 -13.71 7.14 -3.14
CA GLN A 12 -14.88 8.00 -3.23
C GLN A 12 -14.68 9.25 -2.35
N PRO A 13 -14.99 10.45 -2.89
CA PRO A 13 -14.98 11.66 -2.09
C PRO A 13 -16.05 11.63 -0.98
N ARG A 14 -15.77 12.27 0.14
CA ARG A 14 -16.72 12.42 1.25
C ARG A 14 -17.99 13.14 0.85
N GLU A 15 -17.85 14.21 0.08
CA GLU A 15 -18.95 15.02 -0.39
C GLU A 15 -18.82 15.26 -1.89
N LEU A 16 -19.86 14.99 -2.63
CA LEU A 16 -19.91 15.18 -4.06
C LEU A 16 -21.30 15.65 -4.49
N ALA A 17 -21.36 16.76 -5.21
CA ALA A 17 -22.56 17.27 -5.84
C ALA A 17 -22.32 17.43 -7.34
N SER A 18 -23.15 16.82 -8.19
CA SER A 18 -23.03 16.93 -9.64
C SER A 18 -23.27 18.36 -10.14
N ARG A 19 -22.62 18.66 -11.25
CA ARG A 19 -22.81 19.84 -12.08
C ARG A 19 -22.92 19.41 -13.54
N PRO A 20 -23.40 20.27 -14.46
CA PRO A 20 -23.34 19.98 -15.89
C PRO A 20 -21.92 19.65 -16.36
N ASP A 21 -21.81 18.69 -17.26
CA ASP A 21 -20.53 18.30 -17.84
C ASP A 21 -19.89 19.43 -18.65
N LEU A 22 -18.56 19.48 -18.65
CA LEU A 22 -17.79 20.44 -19.41
C LEU A 22 -17.23 19.79 -20.68
N ALA A 23 -17.46 20.43 -21.83
CA ALA A 23 -16.89 19.97 -23.09
C ALA A 23 -15.41 20.37 -23.20
N LEU A 24 -14.53 19.40 -23.48
CA LEU A 24 -13.07 19.58 -23.59
C LEU A 24 -12.58 19.76 -25.03
N THR A 25 -13.50 19.89 -25.99
CA THR A 25 -13.20 19.92 -27.43
C THR A 25 -12.26 21.05 -27.87
N ARG A 26 -12.22 22.15 -27.12
CA ARG A 26 -11.32 23.30 -27.38
C ARG A 26 -10.01 23.25 -26.58
N GLY A 27 -9.80 22.16 -25.82
CA GLY A 27 -8.62 21.94 -24.98
C GLY A 27 -8.81 22.35 -23.53
N VAL A 28 -7.79 22.08 -22.76
CA VAL A 28 -7.70 22.36 -21.33
C VAL A 28 -6.46 23.18 -21.05
N SER A 29 -6.56 24.25 -20.28
CA SER A 29 -5.40 24.96 -19.75
C SER A 29 -5.24 24.66 -18.27
N VAL A 30 -4.00 24.45 -17.82
CA VAL A 30 -3.68 24.19 -16.41
C VAL A 30 -2.74 25.28 -15.90
N ALA A 31 -3.12 25.92 -14.79
CA ALA A 31 -2.33 26.98 -14.18
C ALA A 31 -2.13 26.72 -12.68
N ALA A 32 -0.89 26.84 -12.20
CA ALA A 32 -0.53 26.82 -10.79
C ALA A 32 -0.01 28.19 -10.38
N ALA A 33 -0.59 28.77 -9.33
CA ALA A 33 -0.16 30.08 -8.82
C ALA A 33 1.08 29.97 -7.90
N GLN A 34 1.26 28.81 -7.24
CA GLN A 34 2.36 28.58 -6.32
C GLN A 34 3.46 27.73 -6.94
N PRO A 35 4.74 28.00 -6.63
CA PRO A 35 5.86 27.18 -7.11
C PRO A 35 5.72 25.70 -6.76
N ASP A 36 5.25 25.38 -5.55
CA ASP A 36 5.10 24.02 -5.04
C ASP A 36 4.03 23.21 -5.79
N ASP A 37 3.11 23.88 -6.49
CA ASP A 37 2.06 23.24 -7.27
C ASP A 37 2.44 23.02 -8.75
N ARG A 38 3.65 23.46 -9.17
CA ARG A 38 4.09 23.35 -10.58
C ARG A 38 4.18 21.91 -11.05
N PHE A 39 4.72 21.03 -10.19
CA PHE A 39 4.75 19.60 -10.50
C PHE A 39 3.35 19.03 -10.68
N THR A 40 2.42 19.35 -9.79
CA THR A 40 1.01 18.93 -9.90
C THR A 40 0.37 19.41 -11.21
N ALA A 41 0.65 20.64 -11.61
CA ALA A 41 0.15 21.18 -12.88
C ALA A 41 0.74 20.45 -14.10
N GLN A 42 2.02 20.12 -14.05
CA GLN A 42 2.71 19.34 -15.08
C GLN A 42 2.13 17.92 -15.16
N ASP A 43 2.08 17.19 -14.04
CA ASP A 43 1.55 15.84 -13.93
C ASP A 43 0.09 15.71 -14.40
N LEU A 44 -0.74 16.70 -14.07
CA LEU A 44 -2.09 16.79 -14.60
C LEU A 44 -2.10 17.04 -16.12
N GLY A 45 -1.27 17.96 -16.60
CA GLY A 45 -1.15 18.27 -18.02
C GLY A 45 -0.68 17.07 -18.84
N ASP A 46 0.27 16.31 -18.33
CA ASP A 46 0.78 15.09 -18.98
C ASP A 46 -0.29 14.00 -19.02
N ALA A 47 -0.99 13.75 -17.93
CA ALA A 47 -2.10 12.80 -17.88
C ALA A 47 -3.26 13.16 -18.83
N LEU A 48 -3.53 14.46 -19.04
CA LEU A 48 -4.52 14.90 -20.03
C LEU A 48 -4.05 14.65 -21.47
N ARG A 49 -2.75 14.86 -21.77
CA ARG A 49 -2.18 14.57 -23.10
C ARG A 49 -2.16 13.07 -23.41
N GLU A 50 -1.83 12.24 -22.43
CA GLU A 50 -1.86 10.77 -22.55
C GLU A 50 -3.26 10.25 -22.91
N ARG A 51 -4.31 10.97 -22.49
CA ARG A 51 -5.71 10.70 -22.87
C ARG A 51 -6.15 11.37 -24.17
N GLY A 52 -5.22 11.88 -24.96
CA GLY A 52 -5.49 12.53 -26.24
C GLY A 52 -6.08 13.94 -26.16
N LEU A 53 -6.11 14.57 -24.97
CA LEU A 53 -6.63 15.92 -24.82
C LEU A 53 -5.58 16.99 -25.16
N ARG A 54 -6.03 18.08 -25.78
CA ARG A 54 -5.17 19.24 -26.06
C ARG A 54 -4.96 20.05 -24.79
N VAL A 55 -3.72 20.11 -24.30
CA VAL A 55 -3.32 21.07 -23.27
C VAL A 55 -2.84 22.36 -23.94
N VAL A 56 -3.52 23.47 -23.64
CA VAL A 56 -3.32 24.77 -24.28
C VAL A 56 -2.85 25.83 -23.30
N PRO A 57 -2.27 26.94 -23.76
CA PRO A 57 -1.88 28.05 -22.87
C PRO A 57 -3.09 28.63 -22.10
N PRO A 58 -2.86 29.14 -20.88
CA PRO A 58 -3.90 29.88 -20.14
C PRO A 58 -4.44 31.05 -20.95
N GLY A 59 -5.77 31.27 -20.86
CA GLY A 59 -6.44 32.33 -21.59
C GLY A 59 -6.86 31.95 -23.02
N THR A 60 -6.64 30.73 -23.48
CA THR A 60 -7.12 30.27 -24.79
C THR A 60 -8.65 30.31 -24.84
N PRO A 61 -9.26 31.02 -25.82
CA PRO A 61 -10.72 31.20 -25.88
C PRO A 61 -11.47 29.87 -26.02
N GLY A 62 -12.43 29.64 -25.12
CA GLY A 62 -13.29 28.47 -25.12
C GLY A 62 -12.66 27.19 -24.59
N ALA A 63 -11.38 27.20 -24.20
CA ALA A 63 -10.78 26.09 -23.46
C ALA A 63 -11.28 26.06 -22.01
N VAL A 64 -11.37 24.86 -21.44
CA VAL A 64 -11.63 24.70 -20.01
C VAL A 64 -10.39 25.12 -19.22
N SER A 65 -10.56 26.05 -18.26
CA SER A 65 -9.45 26.50 -17.43
C SER A 65 -9.41 25.75 -16.11
N VAL A 66 -8.28 25.10 -15.81
CA VAL A 66 -7.99 24.48 -14.52
C VAL A 66 -7.03 25.37 -13.73
N THR A 67 -7.45 25.79 -12.55
CA THR A 67 -6.65 26.61 -11.63
C THR A 67 -6.34 25.83 -10.37
N LEU A 68 -5.05 25.64 -10.07
CA LEU A 68 -4.57 25.12 -8.80
C LEU A 68 -4.41 26.29 -7.82
N ALA A 69 -5.19 26.33 -6.76
CA ALA A 69 -5.30 27.46 -5.85
C ALA A 69 -5.06 27.07 -4.39
N ARG A 70 -4.36 27.91 -3.65
CA ARG A 70 -4.24 27.75 -2.20
C ARG A 70 -5.39 28.45 -1.47
N LEU A 71 -5.84 27.83 -0.37
CA LEU A 71 -6.82 28.42 0.53
C LEU A 71 -6.45 29.87 0.88
N GLY A 72 -7.43 30.76 0.91
CA GLY A 72 -7.21 32.17 1.19
C GLY A 72 -6.83 33.02 -0.04
N THR A 73 -6.53 32.46 -1.19
CA THR A 73 -6.32 33.23 -2.44
C THR A 73 -7.65 33.76 -3.02
N PRO A 74 -7.63 34.81 -3.84
CA PRO A 74 -8.85 35.31 -4.50
C PRO A 74 -9.55 34.23 -5.33
N ALA A 75 -8.81 33.41 -6.07
CA ALA A 75 -9.38 32.31 -6.87
C ALA A 75 -10.09 31.28 -5.99
N ALA A 76 -9.46 30.86 -4.87
CA ALA A 76 -10.07 29.95 -3.92
C ALA A 76 -11.35 30.52 -3.29
N ARG A 77 -11.30 31.77 -2.81
CA ARG A 77 -12.49 32.42 -2.23
C ARG A 77 -13.63 32.51 -3.23
N HIS A 78 -13.35 32.91 -4.46
CA HIS A 78 -14.36 33.00 -5.51
C HIS A 78 -15.00 31.64 -5.82
N ALA A 79 -14.19 30.59 -5.97
CA ALA A 79 -14.68 29.22 -6.27
C ALA A 79 -15.52 28.67 -5.12
N LEU A 80 -15.05 28.76 -3.88
CA LEU A 80 -15.76 28.26 -2.71
C LEU A 80 -17.10 29.01 -2.49
N ALA A 81 -17.09 30.34 -2.61
CA ALA A 81 -18.31 31.15 -2.48
C ALA A 81 -19.32 30.83 -3.58
N GLY A 82 -18.90 30.75 -4.84
CA GLY A 82 -19.75 30.40 -5.97
C GLY A 82 -20.38 29.00 -5.86
N ALA A 83 -19.62 28.06 -5.33
CA ALA A 83 -20.10 26.69 -5.08
C ALA A 83 -20.89 26.53 -3.78
N ARG A 84 -20.94 27.56 -2.92
CA ARG A 84 -21.44 27.50 -1.53
C ARG A 84 -20.76 26.39 -0.71
N ALA A 85 -19.47 26.17 -0.97
CA ALA A 85 -18.67 25.17 -0.28
C ALA A 85 -17.92 25.80 0.90
N THR A 86 -18.00 25.20 2.07
CA THR A 86 -17.27 25.60 3.26
C THR A 86 -15.94 24.87 3.37
N TRP A 87 -14.99 25.41 4.11
CA TRP A 87 -13.74 24.74 4.43
C TRP A 87 -13.82 24.15 5.84
N ASP A 88 -13.46 22.87 5.98
CA ASP A 88 -13.33 22.21 7.27
C ASP A 88 -11.84 22.17 7.69
N SER A 89 -11.57 22.34 8.99
CA SER A 89 -10.21 22.27 9.53
C SER A 89 -9.53 20.92 9.28
N ALA A 90 -10.30 19.83 9.23
CA ALA A 90 -9.81 18.50 8.89
C ALA A 90 -9.23 18.39 7.46
N MET A 91 -9.59 19.33 6.58
CA MET A 91 -9.06 19.40 5.21
C MET A 91 -7.66 20.04 5.14
N THR A 92 -7.15 20.61 6.24
CA THR A 92 -5.95 21.47 6.19
C THR A 92 -4.70 20.76 5.73
N ALA A 93 -4.47 19.51 6.17
CA ALA A 93 -3.24 18.77 5.83
C ALA A 93 -3.24 18.27 4.38
N GLU A 94 -4.28 17.54 3.99
CA GLU A 94 -4.32 16.80 2.72
C GLU A 94 -5.67 16.91 2.00
N GLY A 95 -6.66 17.58 2.62
CA GLY A 95 -7.98 17.76 2.02
C GLY A 95 -7.98 18.79 0.91
N TYR A 96 -9.03 18.74 0.09
CA TYR A 96 -9.23 19.65 -1.03
C TYR A 96 -10.71 19.92 -1.27
N ALA A 97 -10.98 21.06 -1.91
CA ALA A 97 -12.24 21.31 -2.59
C ALA A 97 -12.00 21.39 -4.10
N LEU A 98 -12.83 20.73 -4.89
CA LEU A 98 -12.80 20.76 -6.35
C LEU A 98 -14.14 21.32 -6.84
N VAL A 99 -14.09 22.40 -7.61
CA VAL A 99 -15.26 23.03 -8.23
C VAL A 99 -15.07 22.98 -9.74
N ALA A 100 -15.82 22.12 -10.43
CA ALA A 100 -15.85 21.99 -11.88
C ALA A 100 -17.23 22.40 -12.38
N ASP A 101 -17.34 23.62 -12.88
CA ASP A 101 -18.58 24.23 -13.35
C ASP A 101 -18.31 25.34 -14.39
N SER A 102 -19.24 25.52 -15.34
CA SER A 102 -19.28 26.65 -16.27
C SER A 102 -17.97 26.91 -17.03
N GLY A 103 -17.32 25.84 -17.52
CA GLY A 103 -16.05 25.92 -18.28
C GLY A 103 -14.81 26.20 -17.44
N ARG A 104 -14.92 26.13 -16.11
CA ARG A 104 -13.82 26.36 -15.17
C ARG A 104 -13.71 25.21 -14.17
N VAL A 105 -12.47 24.89 -13.81
CA VAL A 105 -12.17 24.00 -12.70
C VAL A 105 -11.25 24.74 -11.75
N THR A 106 -11.60 24.77 -10.48
CA THR A 106 -10.70 25.27 -9.43
C THR A 106 -10.50 24.19 -8.39
N ILE A 107 -9.25 23.81 -8.17
CA ILE A 107 -8.84 22.90 -7.10
C ILE A 107 -8.25 23.75 -5.98
N VAL A 108 -8.85 23.67 -4.80
CA VAL A 108 -8.43 24.43 -3.61
C VAL A 108 -7.85 23.46 -2.59
N GLY A 109 -6.62 23.67 -2.17
CA GLY A 109 -5.98 22.98 -1.05
C GLY A 109 -5.31 23.99 -0.10
N ALA A 110 -5.21 23.66 1.19
CA ALA A 110 -4.41 24.46 2.11
C ALA A 110 -2.90 24.11 1.99
N SER A 111 -2.58 22.89 1.53
CA SER A 111 -1.25 22.36 1.32
C SER A 111 -1.01 21.97 -0.15
N ALA A 112 0.26 21.68 -0.51
CA ALA A 112 0.58 21.10 -1.83
C ALA A 112 -0.04 19.72 -2.02
N ALA A 113 -0.04 18.90 -0.98
CA ALA A 113 -0.64 17.58 -1.00
C ALA A 113 -2.15 17.63 -1.27
N GLY A 114 -2.88 18.55 -0.61
CA GLY A 114 -4.31 18.74 -0.86
C GLY A 114 -4.61 19.13 -2.31
N VAL A 115 -3.84 20.07 -2.88
CA VAL A 115 -3.95 20.43 -4.31
C VAL A 115 -3.64 19.23 -5.21
N PHE A 116 -2.61 18.47 -4.89
CA PHE A 116 -2.22 17.27 -5.63
C PHE A 116 -3.34 16.21 -5.63
N TYR A 117 -3.91 15.89 -4.47
CA TYR A 117 -5.00 14.90 -4.39
C TYR A 117 -6.29 15.36 -5.09
N GLY A 118 -6.58 16.67 -5.07
CA GLY A 118 -7.64 17.24 -5.89
C GLY A 118 -7.40 17.07 -7.38
N ALA A 119 -6.14 17.21 -7.84
CA ALA A 119 -5.77 16.95 -9.23
C ALA A 119 -5.90 15.46 -9.61
N GLN A 120 -5.56 14.53 -8.70
CA GLN A 120 -5.77 13.10 -8.95
C GLN A 120 -7.27 12.78 -9.10
N THR A 121 -8.14 13.39 -8.31
CA THR A 121 -9.59 13.24 -8.48
C THR A 121 -10.06 13.85 -9.80
N LEU A 122 -9.51 15.01 -10.20
CA LEU A 122 -9.84 15.61 -11.50
C LEU A 122 -9.50 14.69 -12.66
N LYS A 123 -8.35 13.99 -12.60
CA LYS A 123 -7.98 12.99 -13.62
C LYS A 123 -9.05 11.91 -13.78
N GLN A 124 -9.63 11.43 -12.69
CA GLN A 124 -10.68 10.39 -12.72
C GLN A 124 -12.05 10.95 -13.20
N LEU A 125 -12.30 12.25 -13.07
CA LEU A 125 -13.51 12.90 -13.59
C LEU A 125 -13.50 13.10 -15.10
N VAL A 126 -12.36 12.94 -15.77
CA VAL A 126 -12.27 13.00 -17.22
C VAL A 126 -12.83 11.72 -17.81
N GLY A 127 -14.02 11.82 -18.39
CA GLY A 127 -14.71 10.72 -19.07
C GLY A 127 -14.44 10.74 -20.57
N GLY A 128 -13.75 9.72 -21.08
CA GLY A 128 -13.39 9.66 -22.50
C GLY A 128 -12.50 10.83 -22.95
N SER A 129 -12.39 11.06 -24.26
CA SER A 129 -11.47 12.04 -24.84
C SER A 129 -12.02 13.47 -24.95
N SER A 130 -13.26 13.74 -24.55
CA SER A 130 -13.88 15.03 -24.88
C SER A 130 -14.74 15.65 -23.77
N ARG A 131 -14.86 15.01 -22.62
CA ARG A 131 -15.78 15.44 -21.56
C ARG A 131 -15.17 15.35 -20.18
N LEU A 132 -15.47 16.34 -19.33
CA LEU A 132 -15.19 16.35 -17.91
C LEU A 132 -16.50 16.37 -17.14
N HIS A 133 -16.70 15.43 -16.23
CA HIS A 133 -17.85 15.42 -15.35
C HIS A 133 -17.82 16.62 -14.41
N GLY A 134 -18.83 17.50 -14.50
CA GLY A 134 -18.98 18.64 -13.63
C GLY A 134 -19.34 18.22 -12.21
N ALA A 135 -18.64 18.79 -11.22
CA ALA A 135 -18.85 18.44 -9.83
C ALA A 135 -18.40 19.54 -8.87
N VAL A 136 -19.00 19.54 -7.69
CA VAL A 136 -18.46 20.20 -6.49
C VAL A 136 -18.12 19.09 -5.50
N ILE A 137 -16.85 19.00 -5.11
CA ILE A 137 -16.31 17.99 -4.21
C ILE A 137 -15.65 18.66 -3.02
N ARG A 138 -15.87 18.11 -1.83
CA ARG A 138 -15.07 18.35 -0.63
C ARG A 138 -14.61 17.01 -0.10
N ASP A 139 -13.29 16.87 0.13
CA ASP A 139 -12.72 15.56 0.42
C ASP A 139 -11.44 15.66 1.25
N TRP A 140 -11.24 14.71 2.16
CA TRP A 140 -10.08 14.59 3.03
C TRP A 140 -9.96 13.17 3.60
N PRO A 141 -8.73 12.69 3.92
CA PRO A 141 -8.52 11.33 4.38
C PRO A 141 -9.09 11.06 5.77
N ALA A 142 -9.43 9.78 6.03
CA ALA A 142 -9.77 9.28 7.36
C ALA A 142 -8.52 8.95 8.19
N LEU A 143 -7.52 8.30 7.55
CA LEU A 143 -6.23 8.02 8.18
C LEU A 143 -5.15 8.97 7.65
N ARG A 144 -4.27 9.39 8.55
CA ARG A 144 -3.13 10.26 8.21
C ARG A 144 -2.13 9.54 7.30
N TRP A 145 -1.78 8.29 7.64
CA TRP A 145 -0.83 7.48 6.90
C TRP A 145 -1.57 6.34 6.19
N ARG A 146 -1.36 6.23 4.92
CA ARG A 146 -2.07 5.29 4.05
C ARG A 146 -1.05 4.65 3.13
N GLY A 147 -0.67 3.41 3.45
CA GLY A 147 0.46 2.75 2.82
C GLY A 147 0.12 1.46 2.11
N VAL A 148 1.04 1.11 1.25
CA VAL A 148 1.26 -0.25 0.77
C VAL A 148 2.69 -0.64 1.09
N GLN A 149 2.88 -1.90 1.49
CA GLN A 149 4.19 -2.51 1.65
C GLN A 149 4.39 -3.48 0.47
N ASP A 150 5.58 -3.46 -0.10
CA ASP A 150 6.02 -4.38 -1.15
C ASP A 150 7.21 -5.20 -0.64
N ASP A 151 7.09 -6.53 -0.74
CA ASP A 151 8.16 -7.45 -0.40
C ASP A 151 9.14 -7.53 -1.56
N VAL A 152 10.26 -6.86 -1.42
CA VAL A 152 11.32 -6.83 -2.43
C VAL A 152 12.47 -7.79 -2.10
N SER A 153 12.25 -8.71 -1.15
CA SER A 153 13.31 -9.62 -0.65
C SER A 153 13.10 -11.08 -1.02
N ARG A 154 11.86 -11.55 -1.09
CA ARG A 154 11.58 -12.98 -1.31
C ARG A 154 11.18 -13.31 -2.74
N GLY A 155 10.84 -12.30 -3.53
CA GLY A 155 10.50 -12.44 -4.93
C GLY A 155 11.43 -11.69 -5.87
N PRO A 156 10.96 -11.36 -7.08
CA PRO A 156 11.71 -10.58 -8.04
C PRO A 156 12.00 -9.17 -7.50
N VAL A 157 13.26 -8.80 -7.37
CA VAL A 157 13.64 -7.42 -7.01
C VAL A 157 13.22 -6.48 -8.12
N PRO A 158 12.34 -5.48 -7.86
CA PRO A 158 11.84 -4.59 -8.88
C PRO A 158 12.94 -3.70 -9.47
N THR A 159 12.80 -3.33 -10.74
CA THR A 159 13.64 -2.28 -11.31
C THR A 159 13.22 -0.91 -10.79
N LEU A 160 14.15 0.05 -10.76
CA LEU A 160 13.86 1.43 -10.36
C LEU A 160 12.70 2.06 -11.15
N ASP A 161 12.55 1.73 -12.44
CA ASP A 161 11.45 2.25 -13.26
C ASP A 161 10.11 1.62 -12.89
N TYR A 162 10.11 0.35 -12.47
CA TYR A 162 8.92 -0.32 -11.95
C TYR A 162 8.48 0.30 -10.62
N GLU A 163 9.39 0.50 -9.68
CA GLU A 163 9.15 1.18 -8.41
C GLU A 163 8.56 2.59 -8.60
N LYS A 164 9.12 3.36 -9.54
CA LYS A 164 8.57 4.67 -9.92
C LYS A 164 7.14 4.56 -10.48
N ARG A 165 6.82 3.50 -11.21
CA ARG A 165 5.46 3.25 -11.70
C ARG A 165 4.51 2.95 -10.53
N GLN A 166 4.93 2.11 -9.57
CA GLN A 166 4.15 1.85 -8.36
C GLN A 166 3.88 3.14 -7.59
N ILE A 167 4.90 3.98 -7.35
CA ILE A 167 4.74 5.27 -6.67
C ILE A 167 3.71 6.17 -7.37
N ARG A 168 3.78 6.30 -8.70
CA ARG A 168 2.79 7.09 -9.44
C ARG A 168 1.38 6.53 -9.28
N THR A 169 1.26 5.21 -9.33
CA THR A 169 -0.04 4.53 -9.22
C THR A 169 -0.64 4.71 -7.84
N ILE A 170 0.11 4.43 -6.76
CA ILE A 170 -0.41 4.59 -5.41
C ILE A 170 -0.78 6.05 -5.10
N ALA A 171 0.04 7.01 -5.56
CA ALA A 171 -0.24 8.43 -5.41
C ALA A 171 -1.51 8.88 -6.15
N ALA A 172 -1.77 8.32 -7.34
CA ALA A 172 -3.00 8.59 -8.11
C ALA A 172 -4.26 8.17 -7.35
N TYR A 173 -4.14 7.18 -6.47
CA TYR A 173 -5.21 6.69 -5.59
C TYR A 173 -5.07 7.15 -4.14
N LYS A 174 -4.27 8.19 -3.90
CA LYS A 174 -4.15 8.93 -2.62
C LYS A 174 -3.50 8.15 -1.48
N LEU A 175 -2.73 7.11 -1.75
CA LEU A 175 -1.78 6.56 -0.80
C LEU A 175 -0.58 7.51 -0.67
N ASN A 176 -0.01 7.61 0.55
CA ASN A 176 1.09 8.52 0.86
C ASN A 176 2.28 7.85 1.57
N VAL A 177 2.24 6.53 1.68
CA VAL A 177 3.34 5.71 2.21
C VAL A 177 3.59 4.55 1.26
N PHE A 178 4.87 4.31 0.96
CA PHE A 178 5.35 3.13 0.26
C PHE A 178 6.45 2.50 1.11
N SER A 179 6.19 1.33 1.70
CA SER A 179 7.15 0.56 2.48
C SER A 179 7.83 -0.47 1.61
N LEU A 180 9.15 -0.52 1.67
CA LEU A 180 9.97 -1.52 0.99
C LEU A 180 10.53 -2.47 2.05
N TYR A 181 10.13 -3.73 1.98
CA TYR A 181 10.55 -4.75 2.90
C TYR A 181 11.88 -5.38 2.46
N PHE A 182 12.90 -5.22 3.30
CA PHE A 182 14.24 -5.76 3.07
C PHE A 182 14.62 -6.80 4.12
N GLU A 183 15.06 -7.97 3.68
CA GLU A 183 15.86 -8.91 4.48
C GLU A 183 17.34 -8.79 4.10
N HIS A 184 17.63 -8.71 2.79
CA HIS A 184 18.97 -8.72 2.23
C HIS A 184 19.12 -7.97 0.90
N THR A 185 18.07 -7.38 0.37
CA THR A 185 18.02 -6.77 -0.98
C THR A 185 18.22 -5.26 -0.99
N LEU A 186 18.71 -4.68 0.10
CA LEU A 186 19.32 -3.36 0.13
C LEU A 186 20.85 -3.52 0.17
N ALA A 187 21.55 -2.84 -0.72
CA ALA A 187 23.00 -2.93 -0.77
C ALA A 187 23.66 -2.06 0.32
N TYR A 188 24.40 -2.72 1.18
CA TYR A 188 25.20 -2.08 2.23
C TYR A 188 26.70 -2.09 1.84
N PRO A 189 27.31 -0.95 1.47
CA PRO A 189 28.73 -0.93 1.06
C PRO A 189 29.70 -1.45 2.14
N ALA A 190 29.34 -1.30 3.43
CA ALA A 190 30.13 -1.81 4.53
C ALA A 190 30.01 -3.35 4.71
N ASP A 191 28.92 -3.94 4.22
CA ASP A 191 28.59 -5.36 4.35
C ASP A 191 28.22 -5.99 2.99
N PRO A 192 29.16 -6.07 2.03
CA PRO A 192 28.88 -6.44 0.66
C PRO A 192 28.47 -7.93 0.46
N LEU A 193 28.53 -8.74 1.51
CA LEU A 193 28.10 -10.14 1.46
C LEU A 193 26.59 -10.32 1.58
N ILE A 194 25.87 -9.32 2.10
CA ILE A 194 24.44 -9.43 2.41
C ILE A 194 23.61 -9.41 1.12
N ALA A 195 23.84 -8.40 0.31
CA ALA A 195 23.06 -8.21 -0.90
C ALA A 195 23.61 -9.06 -2.06
N PRO A 196 22.72 -9.75 -2.81
CA PRO A 196 23.16 -10.49 -4.00
C PRO A 196 23.64 -9.52 -5.08
N PRO A 197 24.76 -9.84 -5.77
CA PRO A 197 25.26 -8.98 -6.83
C PRO A 197 24.22 -8.77 -7.95
N GLY A 198 23.86 -7.51 -8.20
CA GLY A 198 22.88 -7.14 -9.23
C GLY A 198 21.42 -7.44 -8.87
N GLY A 199 21.15 -7.96 -7.67
CA GLY A 199 19.80 -8.29 -7.19
C GLY A 199 19.44 -7.51 -5.91
N ALA A 200 19.77 -6.22 -5.85
CA ALA A 200 19.45 -5.40 -4.70
C ALA A 200 19.30 -3.92 -5.10
N LEU A 201 18.54 -3.18 -4.32
CA LEU A 201 18.44 -1.72 -4.43
C LEU A 201 19.78 -1.10 -4.01
N THR A 202 20.38 -0.34 -4.92
CA THR A 202 21.63 0.36 -4.63
C THR A 202 21.39 1.65 -3.85
N PRO A 203 22.40 2.21 -3.16
CA PRO A 203 22.27 3.52 -2.52
C PRO A 203 21.85 4.65 -3.47
N ASP A 204 22.27 4.61 -4.74
CA ASP A 204 21.89 5.61 -5.74
C ASP A 204 20.45 5.43 -6.20
N ASP A 205 19.98 4.18 -6.37
CA ASP A 205 18.59 3.88 -6.67
C ASP A 205 17.68 4.33 -5.53
N ALA A 206 18.06 4.06 -4.27
CA ALA A 206 17.32 4.49 -3.08
C ALA A 206 17.15 6.02 -3.04
N ARG A 207 18.23 6.79 -3.26
CA ARG A 207 18.17 8.26 -3.33
C ARG A 207 17.28 8.74 -4.47
N ALA A 208 17.40 8.14 -5.65
CA ALA A 208 16.58 8.47 -6.81
C ALA A 208 15.09 8.19 -6.55
N LEU A 209 14.79 7.07 -5.91
CA LEU A 209 13.43 6.68 -5.55
C LEU A 209 12.80 7.63 -4.53
N VAL A 210 13.53 7.97 -3.46
CA VAL A 210 13.10 8.93 -2.44
C VAL A 210 12.82 10.30 -3.05
N ALA A 211 13.73 10.81 -3.88
CA ALA A 211 13.54 12.09 -4.57
C ALA A 211 12.34 12.07 -5.52
N TYR A 212 12.10 10.93 -6.17
CA TYR A 212 10.95 10.75 -7.05
C TYR A 212 9.64 10.72 -6.25
N ALA A 213 9.56 9.91 -5.19
CA ALA A 213 8.39 9.75 -4.34
C ALA A 213 7.95 11.07 -3.70
N ALA A 214 8.90 11.88 -3.24
CA ALA A 214 8.62 13.18 -2.64
C ALA A 214 7.83 14.13 -3.56
N ARG A 215 8.04 14.05 -4.88
CA ARG A 215 7.27 14.84 -5.86
C ARG A 215 5.80 14.44 -5.92
N TYR A 216 5.50 13.18 -5.62
CA TYR A 216 4.16 12.61 -5.58
C TYR A 216 3.53 12.61 -4.20
N HIS A 217 4.15 13.29 -3.23
CA HIS A 217 3.72 13.30 -1.82
C HIS A 217 3.67 11.91 -1.18
N VAL A 218 4.54 11.01 -1.63
CA VAL A 218 4.71 9.66 -1.07
C VAL A 218 5.98 9.63 -0.23
N THR A 219 5.86 9.11 0.99
CA THR A 219 6.97 8.84 1.91
C THR A 219 7.43 7.40 1.71
N ILE A 220 8.71 7.20 1.41
CA ILE A 220 9.30 5.86 1.45
C ILE A 220 9.58 5.53 2.90
N VAL A 221 9.09 4.39 3.38
CA VAL A 221 9.42 3.80 4.67
C VAL A 221 10.31 2.59 4.41
N PRO A 222 11.62 2.68 4.67
CA PRO A 222 12.48 1.51 4.58
C PRO A 222 12.16 0.57 5.75
N GLU A 223 11.92 -0.67 5.45
CA GLU A 223 11.72 -1.73 6.41
C GLU A 223 12.87 -2.72 6.29
N GLN A 224 13.76 -2.72 7.27
CA GLN A 224 14.86 -3.68 7.34
C GLN A 224 14.65 -4.59 8.53
N GLU A 225 14.57 -5.87 8.25
CA GLU A 225 14.54 -6.85 9.33
C GLU A 225 15.76 -6.74 10.24
N ALA A 226 15.50 -6.67 11.56
CA ALA A 226 16.51 -6.46 12.57
C ALA A 226 16.51 -7.55 13.67
N PHE A 227 15.60 -8.51 13.61
CA PHE A 227 15.51 -9.56 14.64
C PHE A 227 15.17 -10.94 14.03
N GLY A 228 14.02 -11.09 13.36
CA GLY A 228 13.63 -12.26 12.58
C GLY A 228 14.05 -12.16 11.12
N HIS A 229 13.66 -13.14 10.29
CA HIS A 229 13.80 -13.16 8.83
C HIS A 229 15.21 -12.87 8.27
N LEU A 230 16.26 -13.21 9.02
CA LEU A 230 17.65 -12.91 8.67
C LEU A 230 18.42 -14.12 8.12
N HIS A 231 17.72 -15.14 7.59
CA HIS A 231 18.39 -16.33 7.05
C HIS A 231 19.44 -16.00 5.99
N HIS A 232 19.11 -15.08 5.07
CA HIS A 232 20.03 -14.67 3.99
C HIS A 232 21.30 -13.98 4.50
N VAL A 233 21.27 -13.42 5.69
CA VAL A 233 22.44 -12.87 6.38
C VAL A 233 23.16 -13.96 7.16
N LEU A 234 22.44 -14.69 8.01
CA LEU A 234 23.00 -15.66 8.97
C LEU A 234 23.54 -16.94 8.30
N LYS A 235 23.18 -17.21 7.04
CA LYS A 235 23.80 -18.31 6.26
C LYS A 235 25.30 -18.10 5.96
N HIS A 236 25.80 -16.85 6.03
CA HIS A 236 27.20 -16.53 5.81
C HIS A 236 28.01 -16.79 7.07
N GLU A 237 29.14 -17.51 6.97
CA GLU A 237 30.04 -17.83 8.08
C GLU A 237 30.39 -16.60 8.95
N ARG A 238 30.56 -15.45 8.33
CA ARG A 238 30.86 -14.18 9.04
C ARG A 238 29.82 -13.80 10.08
N TYR A 239 28.55 -14.14 9.84
CA TYR A 239 27.41 -13.75 10.68
C TYR A 239 26.75 -14.94 11.39
N ALA A 240 27.13 -16.18 11.06
CA ALA A 240 26.48 -17.37 11.56
C ALA A 240 26.45 -17.47 13.08
N GLU A 241 27.51 -16.97 13.76
CA GLU A 241 27.58 -16.95 15.22
C GLU A 241 26.62 -15.96 15.89
N LEU A 242 26.04 -15.02 15.13
CA LEU A 242 25.05 -14.07 15.65
C LEU A 242 23.66 -14.67 15.74
N GLY A 243 23.43 -15.81 15.05
CA GLY A 243 22.14 -16.49 15.01
C GLY A 243 21.78 -17.18 16.32
N GLU A 244 20.51 -17.26 16.60
CA GLU A 244 19.94 -18.03 17.71
C GLU A 244 20.26 -19.54 17.54
N THR A 245 20.13 -20.05 16.32
CA THR A 245 20.49 -21.39 15.89
C THR A 245 21.51 -21.33 14.74
N PRO A 246 22.33 -22.37 14.51
CA PRO A 246 23.24 -22.38 13.38
C PRO A 246 22.51 -22.22 12.05
N HIS A 247 22.88 -21.19 11.27
CA HIS A 247 22.26 -20.86 9.98
C HIS A 247 20.73 -20.62 10.03
N GLY A 248 20.23 -20.23 11.21
CA GLY A 248 18.82 -19.90 11.41
C GLY A 248 18.43 -18.56 10.79
N HIS A 249 17.31 -18.03 11.23
CA HIS A 249 16.81 -16.75 10.74
C HIS A 249 16.59 -15.68 11.84
N VAL A 250 16.93 -15.99 13.10
CA VAL A 250 16.72 -15.09 14.24
C VAL A 250 18.08 -14.72 14.85
N LEU A 251 18.32 -13.43 15.11
CA LEU A 251 19.48 -12.96 15.86
C LEU A 251 19.37 -13.37 17.34
N ALA A 252 20.51 -13.71 17.95
CA ALA A 252 20.57 -13.99 19.38
C ALA A 252 20.67 -12.68 20.18
N PRO A 253 19.68 -12.32 21.01
CA PRO A 253 19.67 -11.06 21.78
C PRO A 253 20.86 -10.85 22.71
N GLY A 254 21.46 -11.92 23.21
CA GLY A 254 22.62 -11.88 24.11
C GLY A 254 23.97 -11.76 23.42
N ASP A 255 24.03 -11.86 22.10
CA ASP A 255 25.27 -11.75 21.34
C ASP A 255 25.76 -10.30 21.25
N SER A 256 27.05 -10.09 21.49
CA SER A 256 27.65 -8.75 21.47
C SER A 256 27.75 -8.14 20.06
N GLY A 257 27.66 -8.94 19.01
CA GLY A 257 27.74 -8.52 17.62
C GLY A 257 26.39 -8.19 17.00
N SER A 258 25.26 -8.68 17.56
CA SER A 258 23.93 -8.50 16.99
C SER A 258 23.52 -7.02 16.91
N LEU A 259 23.63 -6.28 18.00
CA LEU A 259 23.25 -4.86 18.02
C LEU A 259 24.17 -3.96 17.17
N PRO A 260 25.52 -4.11 17.18
CA PRO A 260 26.41 -3.40 16.27
C PRO A 260 26.10 -3.62 14.78
N LEU A 261 25.72 -4.83 14.38
CA LEU A 261 25.30 -5.12 13.00
C LEU A 261 24.07 -4.32 12.61
N ILE A 262 23.03 -4.35 13.45
CA ILE A 262 21.79 -3.57 13.26
C ILE A 262 22.10 -2.08 13.16
N ILE A 263 22.88 -1.53 14.08
CA ILE A 263 23.29 -0.11 14.09
C ILE A 263 23.97 0.28 12.77
N GLY A 264 24.85 -0.60 12.26
CA GLY A 264 25.54 -0.37 10.98
C GLY A 264 24.60 -0.25 9.79
N TRP A 265 23.59 -1.13 9.70
CA TRP A 265 22.58 -1.07 8.63
C TRP A 265 21.71 0.17 8.73
N PHE A 266 21.20 0.46 9.91
CA PHE A 266 20.29 1.59 10.11
C PHE A 266 21.00 2.93 9.97
N ALA A 267 22.31 3.02 10.23
CA ALA A 267 23.10 4.22 9.90
C ALA A 267 23.16 4.46 8.37
N ALA A 268 23.26 3.41 7.57
CA ALA A 268 23.16 3.52 6.11
C ALA A 268 21.74 3.92 5.68
N ILE A 269 20.72 3.25 6.21
CA ILE A 269 19.30 3.55 5.93
C ILE A 269 18.98 5.01 6.25
N ASP A 270 19.45 5.53 7.38
CA ASP A 270 19.25 6.92 7.80
C ASP A 270 19.80 7.93 6.79
N SER A 271 20.93 7.59 6.17
CA SER A 271 21.53 8.44 5.14
C SER A 271 20.80 8.42 3.80
N LEU A 272 20.06 7.35 3.52
CA LEU A 272 19.39 7.11 2.23
C LEU A 272 17.92 7.53 2.25
N PHE A 273 17.23 7.31 3.36
CA PHE A 273 15.80 7.49 3.49
C PHE A 273 15.47 8.55 4.57
N PRO A 274 15.36 9.82 4.22
CA PRO A 274 15.18 10.92 5.20
C PRO A 274 13.73 11.07 5.71
N GLY A 275 12.86 10.11 5.44
CA GLY A 275 11.45 10.13 5.87
C GLY A 275 11.27 10.09 7.40
N PRO A 276 10.05 10.33 7.91
CA PRO A 276 9.78 10.39 9.34
C PRO A 276 9.72 9.02 10.02
N PHE A 277 9.80 7.94 9.27
CA PHE A 277 9.69 6.58 9.76
C PHE A 277 10.80 5.68 9.25
N VAL A 278 11.13 4.69 10.08
CA VAL A 278 11.96 3.53 9.75
C VAL A 278 11.29 2.31 10.38
N HIS A 279 11.20 1.18 9.69
CA HIS A 279 10.61 -0.04 10.21
C HIS A 279 11.71 -1.07 10.51
N VAL A 280 11.67 -1.66 11.69
CA VAL A 280 12.70 -2.61 12.17
C VAL A 280 12.29 -4.07 12.02
N GLY A 281 11.11 -4.35 11.44
CA GLY A 281 10.55 -5.69 11.37
C GLY A 281 10.26 -6.26 12.73
N ALA A 282 11.02 -7.27 13.12
CA ALA A 282 11.01 -7.94 14.42
C ALA A 282 9.84 -8.90 14.68
N ASP A 283 9.18 -9.35 13.63
CA ASP A 283 8.14 -10.38 13.65
C ASP A 283 8.73 -11.81 13.63
N GLU A 284 7.84 -12.76 13.85
CA GLU A 284 8.04 -14.21 13.65
C GLU A 284 9.38 -14.76 14.21
N THR A 285 9.81 -14.29 15.35
CA THR A 285 11.07 -14.74 15.99
C THR A 285 10.97 -16.15 16.59
N PHE A 286 10.49 -17.12 15.78
CA PHE A 286 10.13 -18.49 16.23
C PHE A 286 11.30 -19.31 16.79
N GLU A 287 12.56 -18.96 16.49
CA GLU A 287 13.73 -19.64 17.02
C GLU A 287 14.14 -19.13 18.39
N LEU A 288 13.65 -17.97 18.83
CA LEU A 288 13.99 -17.39 20.12
C LEU A 288 13.74 -18.37 21.27
N GLY A 289 14.75 -18.64 22.06
CA GLY A 289 14.71 -19.63 23.14
C GLY A 289 14.87 -21.08 22.70
N ARG A 290 15.18 -21.35 21.45
CA ARG A 290 15.43 -22.73 20.96
C ARG A 290 16.93 -23.07 20.87
N GLY A 291 17.81 -22.06 20.88
CA GLY A 291 19.23 -22.20 20.75
C GLY A 291 20.00 -21.50 21.87
N ARG A 292 20.75 -20.46 21.51
CA ARG A 292 21.68 -19.76 22.41
C ARG A 292 20.98 -19.03 23.55
N THR A 293 19.79 -18.50 23.32
CA THR A 293 19.01 -17.80 24.35
C THR A 293 18.12 -18.71 25.18
N LYS A 294 18.15 -20.03 24.94
CA LYS A 294 17.32 -20.98 25.68
C LYS A 294 17.40 -20.84 27.21
N PRO A 295 18.60 -20.76 27.84
CA PRO A 295 18.69 -20.59 29.28
C PRO A 295 18.06 -19.30 29.78
N LEU A 296 18.13 -18.22 28.98
CA LEU A 296 17.57 -16.92 29.31
C LEU A 296 16.02 -16.95 29.21
N VAL A 297 15.50 -17.52 28.14
CA VAL A 297 14.07 -17.67 27.92
C VAL A 297 13.44 -18.64 28.93
N ASP A 298 14.12 -19.74 29.28
CA ASP A 298 13.68 -20.66 30.35
C ASP A 298 13.57 -19.95 31.72
N SER A 299 14.42 -18.93 31.97
CA SER A 299 14.45 -18.19 33.22
C SER A 299 13.45 -17.03 33.26
N LEU A 300 13.34 -16.26 32.20
CA LEU A 300 12.59 -14.99 32.16
C LEU A 300 11.27 -15.06 31.39
N GLY A 301 11.11 -16.08 30.53
CA GLY A 301 10.04 -16.16 29.56
C GLY A 301 10.38 -15.50 28.23
N LEU A 302 9.70 -15.92 27.16
CA LEU A 302 9.95 -15.45 25.78
C LEU A 302 9.63 -13.95 25.63
N GLY A 303 8.47 -13.52 26.12
CA GLY A 303 8.03 -12.12 26.01
C GLY A 303 9.02 -11.11 26.59
N PRO A 304 9.49 -11.26 27.85
CA PRO A 304 10.50 -10.39 28.42
C PRO A 304 11.80 -10.31 27.61
N VAL A 305 12.31 -11.46 27.13
CA VAL A 305 13.54 -11.50 26.34
C VAL A 305 13.37 -10.79 25.00
N TYR A 306 12.25 -11.02 24.31
CA TYR A 306 11.91 -10.35 23.07
C TYR A 306 11.81 -8.83 23.27
N LEU A 307 10.97 -8.39 24.21
CA LEU A 307 10.69 -6.97 24.43
C LEU A 307 11.90 -6.20 24.92
N GLU A 308 12.77 -6.82 25.73
CA GLU A 308 14.04 -6.22 26.17
C GLU A 308 14.96 -5.97 24.97
N PHE A 309 15.06 -6.94 24.05
CA PHE A 309 15.92 -6.75 22.87
C PHE A 309 15.33 -5.72 21.90
N LEU A 310 14.02 -5.73 21.67
CA LEU A 310 13.35 -4.69 20.89
C LEU A 310 13.55 -3.29 21.48
N ALA A 311 13.46 -3.14 22.81
CA ALA A 311 13.72 -1.88 23.49
C ALA A 311 15.20 -1.42 23.35
N ARG A 312 16.14 -2.36 23.34
CA ARG A 312 17.56 -2.07 23.07
C ARG A 312 17.80 -1.62 21.65
N ILE A 313 17.18 -2.27 20.67
CA ILE A 313 17.20 -1.85 19.26
C ILE A 313 16.64 -0.43 19.16
N ALA A 314 15.44 -0.20 19.71
CA ALA A 314 14.80 1.11 19.69
C ALA A 314 15.68 2.21 20.32
N THR A 315 16.28 1.92 21.46
CA THR A 315 17.18 2.87 22.15
C THR A 315 18.43 3.17 21.34
N ALA A 316 19.03 2.14 20.72
CA ALA A 316 20.26 2.28 19.95
C ALA A 316 20.05 3.00 18.62
N LEU A 317 18.87 2.80 18.00
CA LEU A 317 18.51 3.41 16.73
C LEU A 317 17.76 4.73 16.89
N HIS A 318 17.57 5.23 18.13
CA HIS A 318 16.80 6.45 18.37
C HIS A 318 17.33 7.61 17.50
N PRO A 319 16.81 7.75 16.29
CA PRO A 319 17.30 8.74 15.33
C PRO A 319 16.61 10.06 15.64
N ALA A 320 17.35 11.14 15.65
CA ALA A 320 16.82 12.47 15.88
C ALA A 320 15.66 12.80 14.93
N GLY A 321 14.45 12.89 15.50
CA GLY A 321 13.24 13.32 14.75
C GLY A 321 12.54 12.24 13.94
N ARG A 322 12.92 10.96 14.07
CA ARG A 322 12.25 9.83 13.41
C ARG A 322 11.57 8.91 14.41
N ARG A 323 10.63 8.12 13.91
CA ARG A 323 9.91 7.12 14.71
C ARG A 323 10.16 5.73 14.15
N LEU A 324 10.36 4.77 15.04
CA LEU A 324 10.53 3.38 14.66
C LEU A 324 9.19 2.66 14.65
N LEU A 325 8.94 1.93 13.57
CA LEU A 325 7.83 0.99 13.43
C LEU A 325 8.35 -0.42 13.69
N PHE A 326 7.50 -1.28 14.26
CA PHE A 326 7.77 -2.70 14.45
C PHE A 326 6.51 -3.54 14.30
N TRP A 327 6.64 -4.78 13.87
CA TRP A 327 5.53 -5.73 13.81
C TRP A 327 5.10 -6.18 15.21
N GLY A 328 3.80 -6.15 15.45
CA GLY A 328 3.24 -6.30 16.80
C GLY A 328 2.92 -7.72 17.25
N ASP A 329 3.12 -8.76 16.40
CA ASP A 329 2.65 -10.13 16.64
C ASP A 329 3.25 -10.79 17.88
N VAL A 330 4.55 -10.66 18.10
CA VAL A 330 5.19 -11.22 19.30
C VAL A 330 4.87 -10.39 20.55
N ALA A 331 4.94 -9.07 20.44
CA ALA A 331 4.69 -8.16 21.55
C ALA A 331 3.25 -8.27 22.10
N VAL A 332 2.25 -8.46 21.25
CA VAL A 332 0.83 -8.59 21.65
C VAL A 332 0.58 -9.80 22.55
N THR A 333 1.44 -10.81 22.52
CA THR A 333 1.37 -12.00 23.39
C THR A 333 1.75 -11.72 24.84
N SER A 334 2.35 -10.57 25.11
CA SER A 334 2.84 -10.15 26.43
C SER A 334 2.35 -8.76 26.81
N PRO A 335 1.02 -8.53 26.87
CA PRO A 335 0.42 -7.19 26.94
C PRO A 335 0.84 -6.37 28.18
N ASP A 336 1.07 -7.01 29.32
CA ASP A 336 1.50 -6.31 30.53
C ASP A 336 2.91 -5.71 30.41
N GLN A 337 3.74 -6.28 29.54
CA GLN A 337 5.13 -5.90 29.36
C GLN A 337 5.31 -4.89 28.22
N VAL A 338 4.34 -4.78 27.30
CA VAL A 338 4.33 -3.78 26.24
C VAL A 338 4.45 -2.35 26.79
N LYS A 339 3.97 -2.12 28.02
CA LYS A 339 4.07 -0.82 28.73
C LYS A 339 5.51 -0.37 29.01
N ALA A 340 6.47 -1.29 28.96
CA ALA A 340 7.90 -0.97 29.15
C ALA A 340 8.59 -0.52 27.85
N LEU A 341 7.94 -0.63 26.70
CA LEU A 341 8.49 -0.16 25.43
C LEU A 341 8.55 1.38 25.38
N PRO A 342 9.52 1.97 24.69
CA PRO A 342 9.53 3.41 24.41
C PRO A 342 8.23 3.88 23.75
N HIS A 343 7.64 4.96 24.29
CA HIS A 343 6.32 5.45 23.82
C HIS A 343 6.34 6.12 22.44
N ASP A 344 7.50 6.39 21.89
CA ASP A 344 7.69 6.94 20.54
C ASP A 344 7.71 5.87 19.45
N LEU A 345 7.64 4.59 19.82
CA LEU A 345 7.45 3.49 18.88
C LEU A 345 6.03 3.50 18.27
N VAL A 346 5.93 2.99 17.06
CA VAL A 346 4.66 2.72 16.39
C VAL A 346 4.49 1.21 16.25
N ALA A 347 3.48 0.65 16.89
CA ALA A 347 3.16 -0.75 16.76
C ALA A 347 2.32 -0.98 15.49
N VAL A 348 2.83 -1.78 14.57
CA VAL A 348 2.13 -2.19 13.35
C VAL A 348 1.49 -3.55 13.61
N ALA A 349 0.20 -3.55 13.88
CA ALA A 349 -0.56 -4.78 14.11
C ALA A 349 -0.96 -5.38 12.77
N TRP A 350 -0.62 -6.66 12.52
CA TRP A 350 -0.95 -7.33 11.29
C TRP A 350 -1.91 -8.50 11.47
N ASN A 351 -2.71 -8.76 10.47
CA ASN A 351 -3.56 -9.94 10.34
C ASN A 351 -4.11 -10.00 8.92
N TYR A 352 -4.17 -11.19 8.34
CA TYR A 352 -4.50 -11.41 6.92
C TYR A 352 -5.80 -12.17 6.69
N TRP A 353 -6.54 -12.46 7.75
CA TRP A 353 -7.81 -13.17 7.68
C TRP A 353 -8.95 -12.32 8.24
N SER A 354 -10.16 -12.54 7.74
CA SER A 354 -11.36 -11.97 8.33
C SER A 354 -11.56 -12.49 9.74
N LYS A 355 -11.96 -11.61 10.65
CA LYS A 355 -12.24 -11.92 12.06
C LYS A 355 -13.50 -11.20 12.53
N ASP A 356 -14.15 -11.72 13.57
CA ASP A 356 -15.27 -11.07 14.24
C ASP A 356 -14.90 -9.79 15.01
N GLY A 357 -13.61 -9.44 15.04
CA GLY A 357 -13.07 -8.21 15.59
C GLY A 357 -11.55 -8.19 15.64
N PHE A 358 -10.97 -7.00 15.51
CA PHE A 358 -9.54 -6.77 15.52
C PHE A 358 -9.04 -6.07 16.80
N ASP A 359 -9.94 -5.74 17.72
CA ASP A 359 -9.63 -5.06 18.98
C ASP A 359 -8.49 -5.72 19.78
N PRO A 360 -8.46 -7.06 19.93
CA PRO A 360 -7.38 -7.73 20.68
C PRO A 360 -5.98 -7.50 20.11
N LEU A 361 -5.86 -7.18 18.82
CA LEU A 361 -4.57 -6.92 18.17
C LEU A 361 -4.06 -5.48 18.42
N LEU A 362 -4.96 -4.56 18.73
CA LEU A 362 -4.66 -3.13 18.87
C LEU A 362 -4.65 -2.66 20.32
N LYS A 363 -5.60 -3.14 21.14
CA LYS A 363 -5.78 -2.67 22.53
C LYS A 363 -4.55 -2.76 23.40
N PRO A 364 -3.73 -3.85 23.39
CA PRO A 364 -2.54 -3.92 24.23
C PRO A 364 -1.56 -2.76 23.98
N PHE A 365 -1.41 -2.33 22.74
CA PHE A 365 -0.54 -1.20 22.40
C PHE A 365 -1.18 0.14 22.77
N LEU A 366 -2.46 0.32 22.48
CA LEU A 366 -3.19 1.55 22.82
C LEU A 366 -3.27 1.76 24.33
N ASP A 367 -3.53 0.70 25.11
CA ASP A 367 -3.58 0.73 26.57
C ASP A 367 -2.17 1.01 27.17
N ALA A 368 -1.12 0.69 26.46
CA ALA A 368 0.26 1.06 26.78
C ALA A 368 0.64 2.48 26.31
N GLY A 369 -0.24 3.19 25.61
CA GLY A 369 0.02 4.55 25.13
C GLY A 369 0.86 4.63 23.85
N LEU A 370 1.02 3.51 23.12
CA LEU A 370 1.70 3.50 21.83
C LEU A 370 0.77 3.90 20.69
N GLU A 371 1.32 4.58 19.70
CA GLU A 371 0.63 4.78 18.42
C GLU A 371 0.55 3.44 17.66
N THR A 372 -0.57 3.22 16.97
CA THR A 372 -0.79 1.99 16.21
C THR A 372 -1.04 2.27 14.73
N TRP A 373 -0.54 1.38 13.88
CA TRP A 373 -0.99 1.21 12.51
C TRP A 373 -1.61 -0.18 12.37
N VAL A 374 -2.52 -0.33 11.40
CA VAL A 374 -3.12 -1.62 11.04
C VAL A 374 -2.52 -2.12 9.73
N ALA A 375 -2.18 -3.40 9.68
CA ALA A 375 -1.62 -4.01 8.48
C ALA A 375 -2.46 -5.21 8.02
N PRO A 376 -3.50 -4.97 7.22
CA PRO A 376 -4.17 -6.02 6.46
C PRO A 376 -3.29 -6.50 5.30
N GLY A 377 -3.68 -7.58 4.60
CA GLY A 377 -2.94 -8.10 3.47
C GLY A 377 -3.77 -8.32 2.22
N VAL A 378 -3.12 -8.20 1.06
CA VAL A 378 -3.77 -8.43 -0.24
C VAL A 378 -3.95 -9.93 -0.57
N ASN A 379 -3.34 -10.82 0.22
CA ASN A 379 -3.41 -12.29 0.06
C ASN A 379 -2.98 -12.77 -1.34
N GLY A 380 -1.91 -12.17 -1.88
CA GLY A 380 -1.31 -12.56 -3.15
C GLY A 380 -0.16 -13.56 -3.03
N TRP A 381 0.47 -13.66 -1.85
CA TRP A 381 1.58 -14.57 -1.61
C TRP A 381 1.12 -16.03 -1.61
N ASN A 382 2.00 -16.92 -2.07
CA ASN A 382 1.75 -18.36 -2.19
C ASN A 382 0.48 -18.67 -3.00
N ARG A 383 0.21 -17.87 -4.03
CA ARG A 383 -1.01 -17.92 -4.84
C ARG A 383 -0.72 -17.67 -6.31
N VAL A 384 -1.42 -18.38 -7.17
CA VAL A 384 -1.44 -18.09 -8.61
C VAL A 384 -2.18 -16.79 -8.91
N PHE A 385 -3.16 -16.47 -8.07
CA PHE A 385 -3.96 -15.26 -8.12
C PHE A 385 -4.40 -14.90 -6.70
N PRO A 386 -4.42 -13.61 -6.31
CA PRO A 386 -4.75 -13.22 -4.93
C PRO A 386 -6.12 -13.70 -4.47
N ASP A 387 -6.20 -14.15 -3.21
CA ASP A 387 -7.47 -14.56 -2.59
C ASP A 387 -8.27 -13.34 -2.09
N TYR A 388 -8.93 -12.66 -2.99
CA TYR A 388 -9.73 -11.48 -2.66
C TYR A 388 -11.01 -11.80 -1.88
N ALA A 389 -11.45 -13.06 -1.84
CA ALA A 389 -12.53 -13.47 -0.96
C ALA A 389 -12.13 -13.35 0.52
N THR A 390 -10.86 -13.60 0.83
CA THR A 390 -10.25 -13.38 2.15
C THR A 390 -9.77 -11.95 2.34
N ALA A 391 -9.06 -11.38 1.35
CA ALA A 391 -8.39 -10.09 1.45
C ALA A 391 -9.37 -8.92 1.64
N LEU A 392 -10.42 -8.81 0.83
CA LEU A 392 -11.31 -7.65 0.89
C LEU A 392 -12.04 -7.52 2.23
N PRO A 393 -12.64 -8.57 2.82
CA PRO A 393 -13.21 -8.48 4.17
C PRO A 393 -12.16 -8.19 5.26
N ASN A 394 -10.94 -8.72 5.13
CA ASN A 394 -9.85 -8.42 6.05
C ASN A 394 -9.47 -6.94 5.99
N ILE A 395 -9.17 -6.40 4.80
CA ILE A 395 -8.82 -4.98 4.57
C ILE A 395 -9.93 -4.08 5.11
N GLN A 396 -11.19 -4.37 4.75
CA GLN A 396 -12.36 -3.61 5.21
C GLN A 396 -12.46 -3.56 6.72
N GLY A 397 -12.46 -4.73 7.36
CA GLY A 397 -12.69 -4.85 8.80
C GLY A 397 -11.53 -4.31 9.63
N PHE A 398 -10.29 -4.58 9.23
CA PHE A 398 -9.13 -4.17 10.01
C PHE A 398 -8.88 -2.66 9.92
N ILE A 399 -8.99 -2.06 8.72
CA ILE A 399 -8.85 -0.60 8.58
C ILE A 399 -9.99 0.12 9.30
N ALA A 400 -11.23 -0.37 9.22
CA ALA A 400 -12.35 0.21 9.96
C ALA A 400 -12.16 0.13 11.48
N ALA A 401 -11.63 -1.00 12.00
CA ALA A 401 -11.28 -1.14 13.41
C ALA A 401 -10.16 -0.16 13.81
N GLY A 402 -9.13 -0.02 13.01
CA GLY A 402 -8.06 0.95 13.21
C GLY A 402 -8.60 2.38 13.31
N GLN A 403 -9.43 2.81 12.35
CA GLN A 403 -10.06 4.14 12.38
C GLN A 403 -10.88 4.35 13.66
N ARG A 404 -11.68 3.37 14.05
CA ARG A 404 -12.53 3.43 15.24
C ARG A 404 -11.74 3.52 16.55
N LEU A 405 -10.60 2.84 16.61
CA LEU A 405 -9.74 2.78 17.80
C LEU A 405 -8.67 3.88 17.83
N GLY A 406 -8.57 4.72 16.79
CA GLY A 406 -7.65 5.84 16.75
C GLY A 406 -6.25 5.51 16.22
N SER A 407 -6.09 4.41 15.49
CA SER A 407 -4.87 4.17 14.72
C SER A 407 -4.61 5.32 13.75
N THR A 408 -3.36 5.71 13.59
CA THR A 408 -3.00 6.86 12.74
C THR A 408 -2.66 6.46 11.32
N GLY A 409 -2.43 5.16 11.07
CA GLY A 409 -2.05 4.64 9.76
C GLY A 409 -2.61 3.27 9.44
N ALA A 410 -2.56 2.96 8.15
CA ALA A 410 -2.77 1.63 7.60
C ALA A 410 -1.64 1.32 6.62
N LEU A 411 -1.09 0.11 6.70
CA LEU A 411 -0.07 -0.42 5.80
C LEU A 411 -0.60 -1.73 5.20
N ASN A 412 -1.17 -1.66 4.00
CA ASN A 412 -1.70 -2.85 3.32
C ASN A 412 -0.54 -3.65 2.73
N THR A 413 -0.34 -4.89 3.16
CA THR A 413 0.85 -5.66 2.84
C THR A 413 0.67 -6.52 1.59
N SER A 414 1.74 -6.57 0.81
CA SER A 414 1.92 -7.47 -0.34
C SER A 414 3.20 -8.27 -0.12
N TRP A 415 3.05 -9.52 0.34
CA TRP A 415 4.16 -10.44 0.57
C TRP A 415 4.44 -11.29 -0.67
N ASP A 416 5.65 -11.84 -0.75
CA ASP A 416 6.10 -12.70 -1.85
C ASP A 416 6.87 -13.92 -1.32
N ASP A 417 6.29 -14.62 -0.34
CA ASP A 417 6.93 -15.64 0.50
C ASP A 417 7.64 -16.75 -0.31
N ASP A 418 7.04 -17.23 -1.39
CA ASP A 418 7.59 -18.30 -2.24
C ASP A 418 8.32 -17.77 -3.49
N GLY A 419 8.31 -16.46 -3.71
CA GLY A 419 9.07 -15.82 -4.76
C GLY A 419 8.47 -15.88 -6.17
N GLU A 420 7.28 -16.43 -6.36
CA GLU A 420 6.64 -16.56 -7.67
C GLU A 420 5.57 -15.52 -7.95
N ALA A 421 5.06 -14.84 -6.93
CA ALA A 421 3.98 -13.89 -7.08
C ALA A 421 4.45 -12.65 -7.85
N LEU A 422 3.61 -12.16 -8.77
CA LEU A 422 3.81 -10.89 -9.43
C LEU A 422 2.97 -9.83 -8.74
N PHE A 423 3.49 -8.61 -8.65
CA PHE A 423 2.78 -7.52 -7.98
C PHE A 423 1.50 -7.09 -8.72
N GLU A 424 1.46 -7.20 -10.06
CA GLU A 424 0.35 -6.68 -10.87
C GLU A 424 -1.05 -7.17 -10.45
N PRO A 425 -1.27 -8.44 -10.13
CA PRO A 425 -2.57 -8.88 -9.65
C PRO A 425 -2.97 -8.24 -8.31
N ASN A 426 -2.02 -7.78 -7.49
CA ASN A 426 -2.28 -7.22 -6.17
C ASN A 426 -2.95 -5.83 -6.21
N TRP A 427 -2.94 -5.13 -7.36
CA TRP A 427 -3.52 -3.79 -7.47
C TRP A 427 -4.98 -3.72 -7.02
N TYR A 428 -5.76 -4.77 -7.23
CA TYR A 428 -7.16 -4.79 -6.77
C TYR A 428 -7.28 -4.64 -5.25
N GLY A 429 -6.55 -5.43 -4.49
CA GLY A 429 -6.51 -5.34 -3.03
C GLY A 429 -5.81 -4.06 -2.54
N VAL A 430 -4.73 -3.62 -3.21
CA VAL A 430 -4.03 -2.38 -2.88
C VAL A 430 -4.95 -1.16 -3.00
N LEU A 431 -5.71 -1.07 -4.10
CA LEU A 431 -6.61 0.06 -4.32
C LEU A 431 -7.86 0.01 -3.44
N PHE A 432 -8.30 -1.18 -3.02
CA PHE A 432 -9.31 -1.28 -1.98
C PHE A 432 -8.77 -0.78 -0.64
N GLY A 433 -7.54 -1.09 -0.28
CA GLY A 433 -6.85 -0.52 0.89
C GLY A 433 -6.75 1.01 0.82
N ALA A 434 -6.47 1.57 -0.36
CA ALA A 434 -6.49 3.01 -0.59
C ALA A 434 -7.88 3.62 -0.33
N ALA A 435 -8.93 2.98 -0.85
CA ALA A 435 -10.30 3.40 -0.61
C ALA A 435 -10.67 3.32 0.88
N ALA A 436 -10.37 2.20 1.54
CA ALA A 436 -10.70 1.97 2.95
C ALA A 436 -9.96 2.92 3.90
N SER A 437 -8.71 3.28 3.59
CA SER A 437 -7.92 4.18 4.44
C SER A 437 -8.22 5.67 4.22
N TRP A 438 -8.71 6.02 3.02
CA TRP A 438 -9.14 7.39 2.71
C TRP A 438 -10.56 7.68 3.21
N GLN A 439 -11.51 6.77 2.96
CA GLN A 439 -12.92 6.94 3.30
C GLN A 439 -13.16 6.74 4.80
N PRO A 440 -14.06 7.50 5.42
CA PRO A 440 -14.38 7.32 6.83
C PRO A 440 -15.24 6.07 7.08
N GLY A 441 -14.96 5.37 8.15
CA GLY A 441 -15.72 4.19 8.58
C GLY A 441 -15.42 2.96 7.73
N THR A 442 -16.46 2.24 7.32
CA THR A 442 -16.34 0.99 6.58
C THR A 442 -16.53 1.22 5.09
N ALA A 443 -15.48 1.03 4.29
CA ALA A 443 -15.58 1.10 2.84
C ALA A 443 -16.44 -0.03 2.27
N ASP A 444 -17.27 0.25 1.27
CA ASP A 444 -18.16 -0.73 0.67
C ASP A 444 -17.43 -1.53 -0.42
N VAL A 445 -17.27 -2.84 -0.18
CA VAL A 445 -16.61 -3.76 -1.12
C VAL A 445 -17.34 -3.82 -2.46
N ALA A 446 -18.67 -3.94 -2.47
CA ALA A 446 -19.44 -4.06 -3.69
C ALA A 446 -19.40 -2.77 -4.53
N GLU A 447 -19.39 -1.61 -3.87
CA GLU A 447 -19.20 -0.31 -4.55
C GLU A 447 -17.79 -0.20 -5.17
N PHE A 448 -16.76 -0.62 -4.46
CA PHE A 448 -15.39 -0.65 -4.98
C PHE A 448 -15.29 -1.57 -6.20
N GLN A 449 -15.82 -2.80 -6.10
CA GLN A 449 -15.80 -3.78 -7.18
C GLN A 449 -16.41 -3.24 -8.47
N ARG A 450 -17.58 -2.59 -8.40
CA ARG A 450 -18.23 -1.99 -9.57
C ARG A 450 -17.45 -0.84 -10.22
N ARG A 451 -16.51 -0.24 -9.53
CA ARG A 451 -15.76 0.94 -10.00
C ARG A 451 -14.35 0.64 -10.45
N PHE A 452 -13.76 -0.43 -9.95
CA PHE A 452 -12.36 -0.74 -10.17
C PHE A 452 -12.03 -0.83 -11.66
N GLY A 453 -12.76 -1.63 -12.44
CA GLY A 453 -12.53 -1.79 -13.87
C GLY A 453 -12.49 -0.45 -14.62
N ALA A 454 -13.46 0.43 -14.34
CA ALA A 454 -13.53 1.74 -14.99
C ALA A 454 -12.46 2.72 -14.47
N ALA A 455 -12.21 2.75 -13.16
CA ALA A 455 -11.27 3.69 -12.56
C ALA A 455 -9.80 3.33 -12.85
N PHE A 456 -9.46 2.05 -12.86
CA PHE A 456 -8.08 1.57 -12.99
C PHE A 456 -7.75 1.13 -14.42
N CYS A 457 -8.62 0.34 -15.04
CA CYS A 457 -8.38 -0.23 -16.37
C CYS A 457 -9.02 0.57 -17.52
N GLY A 458 -9.84 1.60 -17.21
CA GLY A 458 -10.62 2.32 -18.23
C GLY A 458 -11.77 1.50 -18.82
N ASP A 459 -12.11 0.36 -18.21
CA ASP A 459 -13.19 -0.52 -18.67
C ASP A 459 -14.57 -0.01 -18.24
N THR A 460 -15.36 0.45 -19.19
CA THR A 460 -16.74 0.89 -18.95
C THR A 460 -17.79 -0.22 -19.17
N THR A 461 -17.35 -1.43 -19.53
CA THR A 461 -18.24 -2.55 -19.85
C THR A 461 -18.55 -3.44 -18.64
N GLY A 462 -17.74 -3.36 -17.58
CA GLY A 462 -17.77 -4.26 -16.41
C GLY A 462 -17.12 -5.62 -16.66
N ALA A 463 -16.41 -5.78 -17.76
CA ALA A 463 -15.76 -7.04 -18.11
C ALA A 463 -14.61 -7.39 -17.16
N VAL A 464 -13.85 -6.38 -16.70
CA VAL A 464 -12.77 -6.59 -15.72
C VAL A 464 -13.33 -7.09 -14.39
N ASP A 465 -14.39 -6.46 -13.89
CA ASP A 465 -15.04 -6.88 -12.64
C ASP A 465 -15.62 -8.31 -12.74
N GLU A 466 -16.17 -8.70 -13.90
CA GLU A 466 -16.63 -10.06 -14.13
C GLU A 466 -15.46 -11.05 -14.23
N ALA A 467 -14.32 -10.67 -14.83
CA ALA A 467 -13.13 -11.51 -14.88
C ALA A 467 -12.59 -11.80 -13.46
N GLU A 468 -12.53 -10.78 -12.60
CA GLU A 468 -12.17 -10.96 -11.19
C GLU A 468 -13.09 -11.98 -10.49
N ARG A 469 -14.40 -11.89 -10.72
CA ARG A 469 -15.36 -12.87 -10.17
C ARG A 469 -15.14 -14.29 -10.69
N ARG A 470 -14.72 -14.47 -11.95
CA ARG A 470 -14.38 -15.80 -12.49
C ARG A 470 -13.16 -16.38 -11.81
N LEU A 471 -12.12 -15.58 -11.58
CA LEU A 471 -10.91 -16.02 -10.89
C LEU A 471 -11.18 -16.36 -9.42
N LEU A 472 -11.98 -15.57 -8.71
CA LEU A 472 -12.43 -15.90 -7.36
C LEU A 472 -13.26 -17.19 -7.31
N ALA A 473 -14.11 -17.43 -8.31
CA ALA A 473 -14.86 -18.68 -8.40
C ALA A 473 -13.94 -19.90 -8.65
N ALA A 474 -12.78 -19.71 -9.28
CA ALA A 474 -11.76 -20.75 -9.41
C ALA A 474 -11.15 -21.12 -8.04
N HIS A 475 -10.83 -20.12 -7.19
CA HIS A 475 -10.38 -20.36 -5.82
C HIS A 475 -11.42 -21.18 -5.02
N ALA A 476 -12.68 -20.70 -5.02
CA ALA A 476 -13.77 -21.38 -4.32
C ALA A 476 -13.99 -22.82 -4.81
N LEU A 477 -13.79 -23.09 -6.11
CA LEU A 477 -13.87 -24.44 -6.67
C LEU A 477 -12.76 -25.35 -6.11
N LEU A 478 -11.53 -24.87 -6.04
CA LEU A 478 -10.39 -25.63 -5.50
C LEU A 478 -10.54 -25.87 -3.99
N ASP A 479 -10.99 -24.89 -3.23
CA ASP A 479 -11.29 -25.03 -1.81
C ASP A 479 -12.37 -26.07 -1.57
N SER A 480 -13.44 -26.09 -2.38
CA SER A 480 -14.56 -27.01 -2.24
C SER A 480 -14.18 -28.49 -2.36
N VAL A 481 -13.01 -28.76 -2.93
CA VAL A 481 -12.47 -30.11 -3.14
C VAL A 481 -11.19 -30.36 -2.32
N GLY A 482 -10.84 -29.47 -1.41
CA GLY A 482 -9.72 -29.62 -0.49
C GLY A 482 -8.33 -29.44 -1.14
N LEU A 483 -8.25 -28.70 -2.24
CA LEU A 483 -6.99 -28.39 -2.93
C LEU A 483 -6.42 -27.00 -2.59
N GLY A 484 -7.03 -26.30 -1.62
CA GLY A 484 -6.45 -25.09 -1.02
C GLY A 484 -6.41 -23.87 -1.92
N GLY A 485 -7.57 -23.31 -2.31
CA GLY A 485 -7.74 -21.94 -2.81
C GLY A 485 -6.73 -21.44 -3.86
N ALA A 486 -6.39 -22.23 -4.89
CA ALA A 486 -5.44 -21.88 -5.94
C ALA A 486 -4.05 -21.45 -5.41
N THR A 487 -3.58 -22.09 -4.33
CA THR A 487 -2.20 -21.96 -3.87
C THR A 487 -1.23 -22.48 -4.94
N ASP A 488 -0.02 -21.95 -4.96
CA ASP A 488 1.08 -22.41 -5.79
C ASP A 488 1.64 -23.78 -5.40
N ASP A 489 1.28 -24.29 -4.22
CA ASP A 489 1.53 -25.68 -3.76
C ASP A 489 1.37 -26.73 -4.86
N LEU A 490 0.38 -26.54 -5.76
CA LEU A 490 0.10 -27.47 -6.85
C LEU A 490 1.21 -27.50 -7.91
N PHE A 491 1.99 -26.44 -8.07
CA PHE A 491 3.14 -26.40 -8.99
C PHE A 491 4.32 -27.21 -8.46
N TRP A 492 4.50 -27.21 -7.14
CA TRP A 492 5.63 -27.86 -6.47
C TRP A 492 5.30 -29.29 -6.03
N LEU A 493 4.04 -29.70 -6.16
CA LEU A 493 3.59 -31.00 -5.73
C LEU A 493 4.16 -32.10 -6.63
N ASP A 494 4.99 -33.02 -6.06
CA ASP A 494 5.43 -34.20 -6.75
C ASP A 494 4.22 -35.07 -7.17
N PRO A 495 3.93 -35.20 -8.47
CA PRO A 495 2.76 -35.95 -8.94
C PRO A 495 2.82 -37.47 -8.63
N TRP A 496 3.99 -37.98 -8.30
CA TRP A 496 4.20 -39.39 -7.97
C TRP A 496 4.08 -39.66 -6.47
N SER A 497 4.10 -38.66 -5.64
CA SER A 497 3.85 -38.80 -4.21
C SER A 497 2.39 -39.23 -3.93
N ALA A 498 2.13 -39.80 -2.74
CA ALA A 498 0.76 -40.14 -2.32
C ALA A 498 -0.18 -38.93 -2.33
N ARG A 499 0.32 -37.75 -1.90
CA ARG A 499 -0.41 -36.49 -1.96
C ARG A 499 -0.69 -36.07 -3.40
N GLY A 500 0.32 -36.17 -4.28
CA GLY A 500 0.18 -35.85 -5.70
C GLY A 500 -0.82 -36.71 -6.44
N GLN A 501 -0.80 -38.02 -6.20
CA GLN A 501 -1.78 -38.96 -6.79
C GLN A 501 -3.21 -38.67 -6.32
N THR A 502 -3.38 -38.35 -5.04
CA THR A 502 -4.68 -37.95 -4.48
C THR A 502 -5.16 -36.64 -5.11
N ALA A 503 -4.31 -35.62 -5.16
CA ALA A 503 -4.60 -34.32 -5.78
C ALA A 503 -4.96 -34.47 -7.28
N ALA A 504 -4.21 -35.29 -8.02
CA ALA A 504 -4.48 -35.56 -9.43
C ALA A 504 -5.82 -36.27 -9.67
N ALA A 505 -6.24 -37.15 -8.75
CA ALA A 505 -7.56 -37.80 -8.84
C ALA A 505 -8.69 -36.77 -8.65
N VAL A 506 -8.58 -35.88 -7.67
CA VAL A 506 -9.54 -34.80 -7.41
C VAL A 506 -9.53 -33.80 -8.55
N MET A 507 -8.34 -33.37 -9.00
CA MET A 507 -8.19 -32.38 -10.06
C MET A 507 -8.84 -32.80 -11.38
N ARG A 508 -8.76 -34.10 -11.74
CA ARG A 508 -9.43 -34.61 -12.95
C ARG A 508 -10.93 -34.32 -13.00
N ALA A 509 -11.59 -34.29 -11.85
CA ALA A 509 -13.01 -34.00 -11.78
C ALA A 509 -13.33 -32.51 -11.95
N VAL A 510 -12.45 -31.60 -11.48
CA VAL A 510 -12.72 -30.15 -11.46
C VAL A 510 -11.99 -29.38 -12.56
N ALA A 511 -10.90 -29.92 -13.12
CA ALA A 511 -10.09 -29.24 -14.14
C ALA A 511 -10.86 -28.69 -15.35
N PRO A 512 -11.86 -29.39 -15.93
CA PRO A 512 -12.64 -28.83 -17.04
C PRO A 512 -13.38 -27.55 -16.64
N ARG A 513 -13.93 -27.48 -15.42
CA ARG A 513 -14.63 -26.30 -14.91
C ARG A 513 -13.65 -25.20 -14.53
N LEU A 514 -12.53 -25.54 -13.91
CA LEU A 514 -11.46 -24.60 -13.58
C LEU A 514 -10.93 -23.91 -14.84
N ARG A 515 -10.68 -24.70 -15.90
CA ARG A 515 -10.24 -24.21 -17.19
C ARG A 515 -11.25 -23.24 -17.81
N LEU A 516 -12.54 -23.57 -17.79
CA LEU A 516 -13.59 -22.67 -18.30
C LEU A 516 -13.59 -21.32 -17.55
N LEU A 517 -13.45 -21.32 -16.23
CA LEU A 517 -13.38 -20.08 -15.44
C LEU A 517 -12.20 -19.21 -15.86
N ALA A 518 -11.03 -19.81 -16.08
CA ALA A 518 -9.83 -19.10 -16.53
C ALA A 518 -9.98 -18.57 -17.98
N GLU A 519 -10.48 -19.40 -18.90
CA GLU A 519 -10.72 -19.02 -20.30
C GLU A 519 -11.76 -17.89 -20.41
N ASP A 520 -12.86 -17.98 -19.65
CA ASP A 520 -13.87 -16.90 -19.54
C ASP A 520 -13.23 -15.59 -19.04
N ALA A 521 -12.37 -15.64 -18.02
CA ALA A 521 -11.69 -14.45 -17.52
C ALA A 521 -10.78 -13.82 -18.58
N ILE A 522 -10.01 -14.62 -19.31
CA ILE A 522 -9.14 -14.17 -20.42
C ILE A 522 -9.98 -13.46 -21.51
N GLU A 523 -11.10 -14.06 -21.93
CA GLU A 523 -11.96 -13.46 -22.94
C GLU A 523 -12.60 -12.15 -22.47
N LEU A 524 -12.99 -12.06 -21.21
CA LEU A 524 -13.53 -10.85 -20.60
C LEU A 524 -12.51 -9.72 -20.63
N VAL A 525 -11.28 -9.97 -20.17
CA VAL A 525 -10.18 -8.98 -20.20
C VAL A 525 -9.84 -8.57 -21.64
N ALA A 526 -9.84 -9.52 -22.59
CA ALA A 526 -9.61 -9.20 -24.00
C ALA A 526 -10.68 -8.26 -24.58
N ARG A 527 -11.95 -8.46 -24.21
CA ARG A 527 -13.06 -7.56 -24.60
C ARG A 527 -12.91 -6.17 -23.97
N ALA A 528 -12.53 -6.07 -22.70
CA ALA A 528 -12.29 -4.80 -22.04
C ALA A 528 -11.18 -3.98 -22.74
N ARG A 529 -10.09 -4.63 -23.16
CA ARG A 529 -8.99 -3.98 -23.91
C ARG A 529 -9.43 -3.42 -25.26
N SER A 530 -10.34 -4.10 -25.96
CA SER A 530 -10.81 -3.65 -27.27
C SER A 530 -11.69 -2.40 -27.20
N THR A 531 -12.32 -2.12 -26.07
CA THR A 531 -13.17 -0.95 -25.86
C THR A 531 -12.42 0.25 -25.30
N SER A 532 -11.29 0.05 -24.62
CA SER A 532 -10.45 1.14 -24.07
C SER A 532 -9.47 1.73 -25.10
N SER A 533 -9.25 1.08 -26.21
CA SER A 533 -8.36 1.54 -27.31
C SER A 533 -9.06 2.36 -28.40
N GLY A 534 -10.33 2.74 -28.18
CA GLY A 534 -11.12 3.58 -29.09
C GLY A 534 -11.19 5.06 -28.70
#